data_6332168a0bdfc0ae412c50602a394393
#
_entry.id   6332168a0bdfc0ae412c50602a394393
#
_cell.length_a   1.000
_cell.length_b   1.000
_cell.length_c   1.000
_cell.angle_alpha   90.00
_cell.angle_beta   90.00
_cell.angle_gamma   90.00
#
_symmetry.space_group_name_H-M   'P 1'
#
loop_
_entity.id
_entity.type
_entity.pdbx_description
1 polymer ?
#
loop_
_entity_poly.entity_id
_entity_poly.type
_entity_poly.pdbx_seq_one_letter_code
_entity_poly.pdbx_strand_id
1 'polypeptide(L)'
;MLRHNSWPAALILALAAFGQEKPVLPPGAEDAGVIFRADARLVVCHTTVVDKGGHLVTDLPESAFSVFENNVQQTIKVFRREDVPVSMGLIIDNSGSMRDKRAKVAAAALGLVKASNKDDEVFVVNFNDDAYLDLPHGKDFTNDITEMEEALSRIDSRGGTAMRDAIRMSIDHNKQKGNRDKKVLVVVTDGNDNSSVISLENLVKASQQSEVLIYAVGLLSEEERREAVRAKRALEELANATGGETFFPKDLGDVDRIAADVARDIRSQYTIEYSPANTAMDGSYRQIRVAVNAAGHPSVRTRSGYYATPDQGAPPPGSNSLKSK
;
A
#
# COMPACT_ATOMS: atom_id res chain seq x y z
N MET A 1 6.69 17.62 -106.15
CA MET A 1 5.60 18.57 -106.48
C MET A 1 4.91 19.03 -105.24
N LEU A 2 4.77 20.38 -105.17
CA LEU A 2 3.93 21.19 -104.27
C LEU A 2 4.26 21.25 -102.78
N ARG A 3 4.85 22.28 -102.46
CA ARG A 3 4.79 23.33 -101.46
C ARG A 3 3.47 23.45 -100.76
N HIS A 4 3.51 23.64 -99.45
CA HIS A 4 2.82 24.79 -98.85
C HIS A 4 3.39 25.12 -97.46
N ASN A 5 3.67 26.45 -97.35
CA ASN A 5 3.98 27.22 -96.12
C ASN A 5 2.79 27.32 -95.18
N SER A 6 3.02 27.46 -93.89
CA SER A 6 2.25 28.36 -93.07
C SER A 6 2.90 28.56 -91.68
N TRP A 7 2.87 29.70 -91.27
CA TRP A 7 3.49 30.44 -90.18
C TRP A 7 3.16 29.99 -88.77
N PRO A 8 3.96 30.36 -87.75
CA PRO A 8 3.73 30.03 -86.36
C PRO A 8 2.83 31.01 -85.69
N ALA A 9 1.86 30.54 -84.94
CA ALA A 9 1.08 31.30 -83.98
C ALA A 9 1.81 31.34 -82.63
N ALA A 10 2.21 32.51 -82.19
CA ALA A 10 2.76 32.81 -80.91
C ALA A 10 1.64 32.76 -79.85
N LEU A 11 1.68 31.78 -78.96
CA LEU A 11 0.79 31.71 -77.78
C LEU A 11 1.47 32.40 -76.60
N ILE A 12 0.97 33.57 -76.23
CA ILE A 12 1.39 34.28 -75.03
C ILE A 12 0.75 33.59 -73.84
N LEU A 13 1.56 32.93 -72.99
CA LEU A 13 1.11 32.34 -71.73
C LEU A 13 1.23 33.48 -70.68
N ALA A 14 0.08 33.98 -70.21
CA ALA A 14 0.01 34.86 -69.07
C ALA A 14 0.15 34.01 -67.78
N LEU A 15 1.29 34.14 -67.06
CA LEU A 15 1.43 33.57 -65.73
C LEU A 15 0.58 34.42 -64.75
N ALA A 16 -0.54 33.84 -64.34
CA ALA A 16 -1.26 34.32 -63.15
C ALA A 16 -0.52 33.87 -61.91
N ALA A 17 0.15 34.80 -61.26
CA ALA A 17 0.71 34.58 -59.94
C ALA A 17 -0.43 34.48 -58.89
N PHE A 18 -0.83 33.27 -58.53
CA PHE A 18 -1.66 33.08 -57.34
C PHE A 18 -0.78 33.33 -56.10
N GLY A 19 -0.97 34.50 -55.49
CA GLY A 19 -0.46 34.75 -54.16
C GLY A 19 -1.13 33.80 -53.16
N GLN A 20 -0.37 32.89 -52.57
CA GLN A 20 -0.81 32.16 -51.38
C GLN A 20 -0.91 33.15 -50.23
N GLU A 21 -2.11 33.57 -49.89
CA GLU A 21 -2.38 34.21 -48.61
C GLU A 21 -2.05 33.20 -47.48
N LYS A 22 -1.07 33.56 -46.66
CA LYS A 22 -0.82 32.83 -45.40
C LYS A 22 -2.08 33.01 -44.55
N PRO A 23 -2.61 31.89 -43.92
CA PRO A 23 -3.70 32.02 -42.99
C PRO A 23 -3.28 32.89 -41.83
N VAL A 24 -3.97 34.01 -41.68
CA VAL A 24 -3.84 34.91 -40.52
C VAL A 24 -4.49 34.19 -39.33
N LEU A 25 -3.68 33.72 -38.40
CA LEU A 25 -4.15 33.23 -37.10
C LEU A 25 -4.78 34.39 -36.32
N PRO A 26 -5.94 34.19 -35.68
CA PRO A 26 -6.56 35.22 -34.84
C PRO A 26 -5.60 35.60 -33.69
N PRO A 27 -5.50 36.92 -33.37
CA PRO A 27 -4.68 37.36 -32.25
C PRO A 27 -5.32 36.89 -30.94
N GLY A 28 -4.62 36.02 -30.20
CA GLY A 28 -5.06 35.49 -28.91
C GLY A 28 -4.89 33.99 -28.70
N ALA A 29 -4.36 33.22 -29.66
CA ALA A 29 -3.88 31.87 -29.37
C ALA A 29 -2.47 32.00 -28.75
N GLU A 30 -2.41 32.43 -27.50
CA GLU A 30 -1.25 32.13 -26.68
C GLU A 30 -1.10 30.61 -26.70
N ASP A 31 0.09 30.17 -27.04
CA ASP A 31 0.54 28.80 -27.05
C ASP A 31 0.26 28.23 -25.65
N ALA A 32 -0.97 27.75 -25.46
CA ALA A 32 -1.28 26.91 -24.31
C ALA A 32 -0.49 25.62 -24.52
N GLY A 33 0.81 25.71 -24.18
CA GLY A 33 1.67 24.57 -24.11
C GLY A 33 0.90 23.51 -23.32
N VAL A 34 0.43 22.50 -24.02
CA VAL A 34 -0.10 21.30 -23.35
C VAL A 34 1.07 20.77 -22.56
N ILE A 35 1.17 21.22 -21.30
CA ILE A 35 2.06 20.64 -20.33
C ILE A 35 1.49 19.24 -20.13
N PHE A 36 1.99 18.28 -20.91
CA PHE A 36 1.89 16.89 -20.55
C PHE A 36 2.67 16.75 -19.23
N ARG A 37 2.00 17.01 -18.12
CA ARG A 37 2.43 16.42 -16.86
C ARG A 37 2.27 14.92 -17.05
N ALA A 38 3.33 14.26 -17.47
CA ALA A 38 3.48 12.87 -17.19
C ALA A 38 3.55 12.80 -15.66
N ASP A 39 2.40 12.59 -15.00
CA ASP A 39 2.38 12.23 -13.59
C ASP A 39 3.16 10.93 -13.52
N ALA A 40 4.45 11.05 -13.20
CA ALA A 40 5.31 9.90 -13.06
C ALA A 40 4.79 9.13 -11.84
N ARG A 41 4.10 8.03 -12.09
CA ARG A 41 3.66 7.12 -11.04
C ARG A 41 4.88 6.71 -10.23
N LEU A 42 4.79 6.92 -8.92
CA LEU A 42 5.77 6.42 -7.97
C LEU A 42 5.25 5.12 -7.35
N VAL A 43 6.10 4.12 -7.30
CA VAL A 43 5.86 2.89 -6.56
C VAL A 43 6.60 2.99 -5.25
N VAL A 44 5.84 2.90 -4.16
CA VAL A 44 6.35 3.02 -2.79
C VAL A 44 6.68 1.62 -2.25
N CYS A 45 7.89 1.49 -1.71
CA CYS A 45 8.39 0.31 -1.03
C CYS A 45 8.78 0.66 0.41
N HIS A 46 7.91 0.36 1.36
CA HIS A 46 8.31 0.36 2.77
C HIS A 46 9.19 -0.86 3.02
N THR A 47 10.40 -0.63 3.47
CA THR A 47 11.45 -1.66 3.51
C THR A 47 12.05 -1.75 4.91
N THR A 48 11.95 -2.92 5.50
CA THR A 48 12.62 -3.26 6.77
C THR A 48 13.91 -4.02 6.45
N VAL A 49 14.98 -3.67 7.15
CA VAL A 49 16.27 -4.35 7.06
C VAL A 49 16.62 -4.89 8.44
N VAL A 50 16.93 -6.18 8.53
CA VAL A 50 17.28 -6.84 9.79
C VAL A 50 18.59 -7.61 9.66
N ASP A 51 19.42 -7.56 10.69
CA ASP A 51 20.65 -8.33 10.77
C ASP A 51 20.37 -9.82 11.05
N LYS A 52 21.43 -10.63 11.13
CA LYS A 52 21.32 -12.07 11.43
C LYS A 52 20.79 -12.37 12.84
N GLY A 53 20.85 -11.40 13.75
CA GLY A 53 20.30 -11.49 15.09
C GLY A 53 18.84 -11.07 15.19
N GLY A 54 18.22 -10.62 14.07
CA GLY A 54 16.87 -10.11 14.05
C GLY A 54 16.73 -8.65 14.49
N HIS A 55 17.86 -7.92 14.64
CA HIS A 55 17.81 -6.50 15.02
C HIS A 55 17.67 -5.63 13.78
N LEU A 56 16.87 -4.56 13.92
CA LEU A 56 16.65 -3.58 12.85
C LEU A 56 17.97 -2.85 12.53
N VAL A 57 18.29 -2.78 11.24
CA VAL A 57 19.42 -1.99 10.70
C VAL A 57 18.84 -0.72 10.09
N THR A 58 19.08 0.41 10.73
CA THR A 58 18.37 1.67 10.43
C THR A 58 19.29 2.80 9.97
N ASP A 59 20.56 2.56 9.74
CA ASP A 59 21.60 3.57 9.46
C ASP A 59 22.24 3.42 8.07
N LEU A 60 21.65 2.61 7.18
CA LEU A 60 22.17 2.39 5.84
C LEU A 60 21.91 3.59 4.93
N PRO A 61 22.90 4.02 4.14
CA PRO A 61 22.71 5.05 3.12
C PRO A 61 21.93 4.53 1.90
N GLU A 62 21.35 5.43 1.11
CA GLU A 62 20.65 5.08 -0.15
C GLU A 62 21.50 4.20 -1.07
N SER A 63 22.81 4.50 -1.15
CA SER A 63 23.77 3.77 -2.01
C SER A 63 23.90 2.27 -1.68
N ALA A 64 23.46 1.86 -0.48
CA ALA A 64 23.42 0.44 -0.11
C ALA A 64 22.24 -0.31 -0.74
N PHE A 65 21.24 0.39 -1.27
CA PHE A 65 20.01 -0.19 -1.77
C PHE A 65 20.00 -0.30 -3.30
N SER A 66 19.39 -1.37 -3.79
CA SER A 66 19.05 -1.55 -5.20
C SER A 66 17.63 -2.08 -5.32
N VAL A 67 16.81 -1.45 -6.15
CA VAL A 67 15.42 -1.86 -6.40
C VAL A 67 15.32 -2.51 -7.77
N PHE A 68 14.57 -3.60 -7.87
CA PHE A 68 14.32 -4.31 -9.12
C PHE A 68 12.83 -4.53 -9.30
N GLU A 69 12.33 -4.27 -10.50
CA GLU A 69 10.99 -4.64 -10.94
C GLU A 69 11.12 -5.67 -12.08
N ASN A 70 10.52 -6.84 -11.93
CA ASN A 70 10.66 -7.96 -12.88
C ASN A 70 12.12 -8.23 -13.25
N ASN A 71 13.04 -8.17 -12.28
CA ASN A 71 14.49 -8.29 -12.41
C ASN A 71 15.19 -7.14 -13.19
N VAL A 72 14.49 -6.09 -13.59
CA VAL A 72 15.07 -4.88 -14.17
C VAL A 72 15.34 -3.88 -13.06
N GLN A 73 16.58 -3.42 -12.94
CA GLN A 73 16.95 -2.43 -11.94
C GLN A 73 16.22 -1.10 -12.19
N GLN A 74 15.70 -0.51 -11.12
CA GLN A 74 14.98 0.76 -11.14
C GLN A 74 15.81 1.86 -10.49
N THR A 75 15.60 3.11 -10.94
CA THR A 75 16.25 4.27 -10.32
C THR A 75 15.42 4.74 -9.14
N ILE A 76 16.02 4.76 -7.95
CA ILE A 76 15.42 5.33 -6.76
C ILE A 76 15.21 6.84 -6.98
N LYS A 77 14.01 7.33 -6.72
CA LYS A 77 13.62 8.73 -6.84
C LYS A 77 13.52 9.41 -5.49
N VAL A 78 13.04 8.67 -4.49
CA VAL A 78 12.92 9.13 -3.11
C VAL A 78 13.48 8.07 -2.19
N PHE A 79 14.30 8.48 -1.27
CA PHE A 79 14.82 7.65 -0.20
C PHE A 79 14.69 8.41 1.11
N ARG A 80 13.88 7.89 2.02
CA ARG A 80 13.64 8.51 3.33
C ARG A 80 13.75 7.47 4.43
N ARG A 81 14.19 7.92 5.58
CA ARG A 81 14.22 7.18 6.84
C ARG A 81 13.66 8.10 7.93
N GLU A 82 12.39 8.32 7.88
CA GLU A 82 11.70 9.18 8.83
C GLU A 82 10.56 8.42 9.49
N ASP A 83 10.31 8.71 10.75
CA ASP A 83 9.09 8.27 11.42
C ASP A 83 7.92 9.10 10.89
N VAL A 84 7.24 8.57 9.89
CA VAL A 84 6.07 9.22 9.30
C VAL A 84 4.79 8.74 9.97
N PRO A 85 3.81 9.63 10.22
CA PRO A 85 2.51 9.22 10.75
C PRO A 85 1.82 8.20 9.86
N VAL A 86 1.06 7.29 10.48
CA VAL A 86 0.37 6.21 9.79
C VAL A 86 -1.15 6.26 10.00
N SER A 87 -1.90 5.76 9.01
CA SER A 87 -3.30 5.35 9.20
C SER A 87 -3.30 3.86 9.55
N MET A 88 -3.61 3.52 10.81
CA MET A 88 -3.50 2.18 11.37
C MET A 88 -4.87 1.56 11.61
N GLY A 89 -5.09 0.34 11.10
CA GLY A 89 -6.24 -0.50 11.45
C GLY A 89 -5.83 -1.60 12.43
N LEU A 90 -6.52 -1.68 13.57
CA LEU A 90 -6.44 -2.83 14.48
C LEU A 90 -7.58 -3.77 14.16
N ILE A 91 -7.27 -4.99 13.72
CA ILE A 91 -8.24 -6.00 13.28
C ILE A 91 -8.19 -7.14 14.28
N ILE A 92 -9.19 -7.20 15.14
CA ILE A 92 -9.16 -8.04 16.32
C ILE A 92 -10.22 -9.13 16.24
N ASP A 93 -9.74 -10.36 16.33
CA ASP A 93 -10.58 -11.55 16.42
C ASP A 93 -11.41 -11.54 17.70
N ASN A 94 -12.73 -11.68 17.51
CA ASN A 94 -13.73 -11.72 18.56
C ASN A 94 -14.54 -13.03 18.51
N SER A 95 -13.96 -14.07 17.93
CA SER A 95 -14.54 -15.41 17.90
C SER A 95 -14.59 -16.05 19.30
N GLY A 96 -15.33 -17.15 19.41
CA GLY A 96 -15.54 -17.82 20.69
C GLY A 96 -14.25 -18.32 21.37
N SER A 97 -13.23 -18.71 20.60
CA SER A 97 -11.92 -19.19 21.08
C SER A 97 -11.05 -18.10 21.70
N MET A 98 -11.32 -16.82 21.34
CA MET A 98 -10.59 -15.67 21.84
C MET A 98 -10.99 -15.23 23.25
N ARG A 99 -12.07 -15.77 23.82
CA ARG A 99 -12.67 -15.28 25.08
C ARG A 99 -11.64 -15.03 26.19
N ASP A 100 -10.80 -15.99 26.47
CA ASP A 100 -9.83 -15.91 27.57
C ASP A 100 -8.56 -15.12 27.21
N LYS A 101 -8.37 -14.80 25.93
CA LYS A 101 -7.21 -14.06 25.40
C LYS A 101 -7.49 -12.55 25.22
N ARG A 102 -8.76 -12.17 25.12
CA ARG A 102 -9.20 -10.81 24.73
C ARG A 102 -8.67 -9.69 25.59
N ALA A 103 -8.73 -9.82 26.90
CA ALA A 103 -8.24 -8.78 27.81
C ALA A 103 -6.75 -8.47 27.56
N LYS A 104 -5.95 -9.51 27.34
CA LYS A 104 -4.51 -9.37 27.07
C LYS A 104 -4.25 -8.76 25.70
N VAL A 105 -5.00 -9.19 24.69
CA VAL A 105 -4.92 -8.64 23.33
C VAL A 105 -5.32 -7.16 23.30
N ALA A 106 -6.40 -6.79 23.98
CA ALA A 106 -6.83 -5.40 24.09
C ALA A 106 -5.76 -4.51 24.77
N ALA A 107 -5.18 -4.99 25.87
CA ALA A 107 -4.10 -4.28 26.55
C ALA A 107 -2.86 -4.08 25.66
N ALA A 108 -2.47 -5.11 24.90
CA ALA A 108 -1.34 -5.04 23.98
C ALA A 108 -1.63 -4.11 22.78
N ALA A 109 -2.84 -4.16 22.23
CA ALA A 109 -3.28 -3.24 21.18
C ALA A 109 -3.22 -1.76 21.64
N LEU A 110 -3.66 -1.49 22.86
CA LEU A 110 -3.52 -0.17 23.48
C LEU A 110 -2.05 0.20 23.71
N GLY A 111 -1.23 -0.76 24.10
CA GLY A 111 0.22 -0.57 24.24
C GLY A 111 0.88 -0.19 22.92
N LEU A 112 0.50 -0.84 21.82
CA LEU A 112 0.93 -0.51 20.46
C LEU A 112 0.57 0.95 20.11
N VAL A 113 -0.67 1.36 20.34
CA VAL A 113 -1.12 2.73 20.04
C VAL A 113 -0.42 3.76 20.92
N LYS A 114 -0.25 3.48 22.20
CA LYS A 114 0.50 4.38 23.14
C LYS A 114 1.98 4.53 22.75
N ALA A 115 2.57 3.50 22.15
CA ALA A 115 3.93 3.54 21.60
C ALA A 115 3.98 4.18 20.20
N SER A 116 2.83 4.49 19.63
CA SER A 116 2.66 5.04 18.29
C SER A 116 2.90 6.57 18.26
N ASN A 117 3.08 7.13 17.05
CA ASN A 117 3.24 8.56 16.88
C ASN A 117 1.94 9.28 17.24
N LYS A 118 2.05 10.42 17.94
CA LYS A 118 0.88 11.24 18.33
C LYS A 118 0.03 11.71 17.14
N ASP A 119 0.64 11.76 15.95
CA ASP A 119 0.00 12.16 14.72
C ASP A 119 -0.57 10.99 13.91
N ASP A 120 -0.44 9.76 14.45
CA ASP A 120 -1.10 8.58 13.88
C ASP A 120 -2.63 8.72 14.04
N GLU A 121 -3.35 8.12 13.10
CA GLU A 121 -4.80 7.93 13.21
C GLU A 121 -5.10 6.43 13.19
N VAL A 122 -6.02 6.00 14.05
CA VAL A 122 -6.28 4.58 14.27
C VAL A 122 -7.75 4.27 14.14
N PHE A 123 -8.10 3.11 13.60
CA PHE A 123 -9.45 2.53 13.66
C PHE A 123 -9.39 1.09 14.16
N VAL A 124 -10.53 0.62 14.66
CA VAL A 124 -10.67 -0.75 15.18
C VAL A 124 -11.75 -1.47 14.36
N VAL A 125 -11.40 -2.65 13.87
CA VAL A 125 -12.34 -3.61 13.32
C VAL A 125 -12.34 -4.85 14.22
N ASN A 126 -13.47 -5.13 14.83
CA ASN A 126 -13.70 -6.41 15.50
C ASN A 126 -14.38 -7.36 14.51
N PHE A 127 -14.09 -8.66 14.60
CA PHE A 127 -14.72 -9.67 13.75
C PHE A 127 -14.99 -10.97 14.50
N ASN A 128 -16.05 -11.62 14.10
CA ASN A 128 -16.42 -13.01 14.44
C ASN A 128 -17.00 -13.67 13.18
N ASP A 129 -18.29 -14.00 13.13
CA ASP A 129 -18.98 -14.43 11.91
C ASP A 129 -19.05 -13.30 10.86
N ASP A 130 -19.04 -12.03 11.31
CA ASP A 130 -19.06 -10.82 10.52
C ASP A 130 -17.93 -9.87 10.97
N ALA A 131 -17.61 -8.88 10.13
CA ALA A 131 -16.67 -7.82 10.45
C ALA A 131 -17.38 -6.47 10.64
N TYR A 132 -16.98 -5.69 11.63
CA TYR A 132 -17.57 -4.39 11.93
C TYR A 132 -16.57 -3.37 12.46
N LEU A 133 -16.70 -2.14 11.96
CA LEU A 133 -15.95 -0.99 12.46
C LEU A 133 -16.50 -0.60 13.85
N ASP A 134 -15.63 -0.59 14.84
CA ASP A 134 -16.01 -0.40 16.25
C ASP A 134 -15.42 0.88 16.82
N LEU A 135 -15.78 2.01 16.21
CA LEU A 135 -15.52 3.36 16.71
C LEU A 135 -16.83 4.07 17.04
N PRO A 136 -16.80 5.17 17.80
CA PRO A 136 -17.97 6.01 18.01
C PRO A 136 -18.62 6.40 16.69
N HIS A 137 -19.97 6.45 16.68
CA HIS A 137 -20.75 6.73 15.47
C HIS A 137 -20.28 8.00 14.75
N GLY A 138 -20.03 7.89 13.46
CA GLY A 138 -19.60 8.99 12.60
C GLY A 138 -18.08 9.24 12.61
N LYS A 139 -17.29 8.43 13.30
CA LYS A 139 -15.83 8.49 13.26
C LYS A 139 -15.25 7.40 12.38
N ASP A 140 -14.42 7.81 11.44
CA ASP A 140 -13.65 6.89 10.59
C ASP A 140 -12.32 6.50 11.25
N PHE A 141 -11.71 7.42 12.01
CA PHE A 141 -10.47 7.24 12.75
C PHE A 141 -10.50 8.00 14.07
N THR A 142 -9.63 7.60 14.98
CA THR A 142 -9.40 8.32 16.25
C THR A 142 -7.91 8.31 16.59
N ASN A 143 -7.49 9.28 17.40
CA ASN A 143 -6.21 9.30 18.13
C ASN A 143 -6.44 9.40 19.65
N ASP A 144 -7.69 9.28 20.08
CA ASP A 144 -8.09 9.30 21.49
C ASP A 144 -8.01 7.88 22.07
N ILE A 145 -7.16 7.74 23.09
CA ILE A 145 -6.95 6.45 23.78
C ILE A 145 -8.23 5.95 24.45
N THR A 146 -9.06 6.84 24.99
CA THR A 146 -10.31 6.46 25.65
C THR A 146 -11.30 5.83 24.66
N GLU A 147 -11.44 6.42 23.47
CA GLU A 147 -12.29 5.86 22.42
C GLU A 147 -11.77 4.51 21.91
N MET A 148 -10.45 4.34 21.87
CA MET A 148 -9.83 3.07 21.54
C MET A 148 -10.06 2.00 22.62
N GLU A 149 -9.95 2.38 23.91
CA GLU A 149 -10.29 1.50 25.03
C GLU A 149 -11.75 1.05 24.96
N GLU A 150 -12.67 1.96 24.67
CA GLU A 150 -14.08 1.64 24.47
C GLU A 150 -14.29 0.67 23.29
N ALA A 151 -13.69 0.96 22.13
CA ALA A 151 -13.79 0.11 20.94
C ALA A 151 -13.25 -1.31 21.18
N LEU A 152 -12.11 -1.41 21.87
CA LEU A 152 -11.49 -2.69 22.21
C LEU A 152 -12.21 -3.45 23.33
N SER A 153 -13.01 -2.77 24.17
CA SER A 153 -13.76 -3.38 25.27
C SER A 153 -15.16 -3.88 24.89
N ARG A 154 -15.71 -3.40 23.77
CA ARG A 154 -17.01 -3.83 23.25
C ARG A 154 -16.95 -5.23 22.66
N ILE A 155 -16.82 -6.25 23.51
CA ILE A 155 -16.52 -7.59 23.05
C ILE A 155 -17.59 -8.56 23.51
N ASP A 156 -18.10 -9.31 22.53
CA ASP A 156 -18.92 -10.49 22.72
C ASP A 156 -18.27 -11.66 21.99
N SER A 157 -17.30 -12.31 22.68
CA SER A 157 -16.53 -13.40 22.08
C SER A 157 -17.44 -14.62 21.80
N ARG A 158 -17.89 -14.72 20.56
CA ARG A 158 -18.80 -15.77 20.07
C ARG A 158 -18.63 -15.98 18.55
N GLY A 159 -19.23 -17.05 18.04
CA GLY A 159 -19.30 -17.34 16.61
C GLY A 159 -18.00 -17.82 16.01
N GLY A 160 -17.91 -17.73 14.69
CA GLY A 160 -16.79 -18.14 13.87
C GLY A 160 -15.74 -17.05 13.65
N THR A 161 -15.00 -17.14 12.54
CA THR A 161 -13.82 -16.31 12.26
C THR A 161 -13.86 -15.84 10.80
N ALA A 162 -14.38 -14.62 10.55
CA ALA A 162 -14.42 -13.98 9.23
C ALA A 162 -13.21 -13.03 9.04
N MET A 163 -12.00 -13.52 9.28
CA MET A 163 -10.76 -12.74 9.27
C MET A 163 -10.49 -12.11 7.89
N ARG A 164 -10.67 -12.86 6.81
CA ARG A 164 -10.36 -12.36 5.46
C ARG A 164 -11.31 -11.23 5.04
N ASP A 165 -12.60 -11.33 5.39
CA ASP A 165 -13.57 -10.27 5.14
C ASP A 165 -13.27 -9.03 5.98
N ALA A 166 -12.83 -9.20 7.24
CA ALA A 166 -12.40 -8.11 8.11
C ALA A 166 -11.16 -7.38 7.56
N ILE A 167 -10.16 -8.12 7.09
CA ILE A 167 -8.97 -7.52 6.45
C ILE A 167 -9.38 -6.79 5.17
N ARG A 168 -10.24 -7.36 4.34
CA ARG A 168 -10.73 -6.71 3.11
C ARG A 168 -11.46 -5.41 3.42
N MET A 169 -12.40 -5.44 4.37
CA MET A 169 -13.12 -4.25 4.84
C MET A 169 -12.14 -3.18 5.34
N SER A 170 -11.13 -3.57 6.10
CA SER A 170 -10.12 -2.66 6.65
C SER A 170 -9.23 -2.04 5.57
N ILE A 171 -8.87 -2.80 4.53
CA ILE A 171 -8.16 -2.28 3.35
C ILE A 171 -8.99 -1.19 2.67
N ASP A 172 -10.27 -1.48 2.41
CA ASP A 172 -11.16 -0.54 1.72
C ASP A 172 -11.41 0.71 2.58
N HIS A 173 -11.60 0.55 3.88
CA HIS A 173 -11.74 1.66 4.83
C HIS A 173 -10.50 2.55 4.84
N ASN A 174 -9.33 1.96 5.01
CA ASN A 174 -8.07 2.69 5.07
C ASN A 174 -7.73 3.39 3.74
N LYS A 175 -8.07 2.77 2.60
CA LYS A 175 -7.90 3.38 1.27
C LYS A 175 -8.82 4.60 1.08
N GLN A 176 -10.07 4.51 1.52
CA GLN A 176 -11.09 5.54 1.28
C GLN A 176 -11.01 6.71 2.27
N LYS A 177 -10.62 6.45 3.50
CA LYS A 177 -10.75 7.36 4.64
C LYS A 177 -9.42 7.72 5.30
N GLY A 178 -8.38 6.92 5.11
CA GLY A 178 -7.07 7.17 5.71
C GLY A 178 -6.38 8.39 5.12
N ASN A 179 -5.96 9.32 5.98
CA ASN A 179 -5.36 10.60 5.60
C ASN A 179 -3.83 10.57 5.58
N ARG A 180 -3.21 9.46 6.03
CA ARG A 180 -1.75 9.32 6.04
C ARG A 180 -1.29 8.53 4.83
N ASP A 181 -0.11 8.87 4.32
CA ASP A 181 0.47 8.19 3.15
C ASP A 181 0.80 6.73 3.47
N LYS A 182 1.33 6.48 4.67
CA LYS A 182 1.64 5.12 5.12
C LYS A 182 0.43 4.49 5.79
N LYS A 183 0.02 3.33 5.30
CA LYS A 183 -1.15 2.59 5.75
C LYS A 183 -0.74 1.24 6.32
N VAL A 184 -1.23 0.93 7.51
CA VAL A 184 -0.86 -0.29 8.25
C VAL A 184 -2.10 -0.99 8.77
N LEU A 185 -2.12 -2.31 8.71
CA LEU A 185 -3.10 -3.16 9.39
C LEU A 185 -2.37 -4.10 10.33
N VAL A 186 -2.87 -4.23 11.55
CA VAL A 186 -2.38 -5.17 12.55
C VAL A 186 -3.51 -6.14 12.88
N VAL A 187 -3.35 -7.39 12.47
CA VAL A 187 -4.35 -8.47 12.62
C VAL A 187 -3.97 -9.33 13.81
N VAL A 188 -4.91 -9.55 14.71
CA VAL A 188 -4.73 -10.48 15.84
C VAL A 188 -5.83 -11.53 15.80
N THR A 189 -5.46 -12.79 15.68
CA THR A 189 -6.39 -13.94 15.61
C THR A 189 -5.78 -15.18 16.27
N ASP A 190 -6.61 -16.10 16.71
CA ASP A 190 -6.16 -17.39 17.24
C ASP A 190 -6.58 -18.58 16.39
N GLY A 191 -7.23 -18.34 15.27
CA GLY A 191 -7.84 -19.40 14.49
C GLY A 191 -7.70 -19.29 12.98
N ASN A 192 -8.16 -20.33 12.32
CA ASN A 192 -8.29 -20.39 10.89
C ASN A 192 -9.62 -19.76 10.48
N ASP A 193 -9.60 -19.01 9.40
CA ASP A 193 -10.79 -18.42 8.81
C ASP A 193 -11.78 -19.50 8.33
N ASN A 194 -13.00 -19.44 8.84
CA ASN A 194 -14.07 -20.40 8.57
C ASN A 194 -15.40 -19.75 8.16
N SER A 195 -15.50 -18.40 8.18
CA SER A 195 -16.75 -17.68 7.94
C SER A 195 -16.67 -16.68 6.78
N SER A 196 -15.46 -16.34 6.30
CA SER A 196 -15.30 -15.36 5.23
C SER A 196 -15.81 -15.82 3.87
N VAL A 197 -16.36 -14.88 3.11
CA VAL A 197 -16.79 -15.06 1.73
C VAL A 197 -15.61 -14.89 0.75
N ILE A 198 -14.71 -13.93 0.99
CA ILE A 198 -13.55 -13.71 0.13
C ILE A 198 -12.53 -14.86 0.23
N SER A 199 -12.01 -15.31 -0.92
CA SER A 199 -10.91 -16.29 -0.93
C SER A 199 -9.58 -15.65 -0.53
N LEU A 200 -8.63 -16.46 -0.02
CA LEU A 200 -7.29 -15.97 0.32
C LEU A 200 -6.58 -15.36 -0.89
N GLU A 201 -6.67 -16.02 -2.05
CA GLU A 201 -6.08 -15.53 -3.30
C GLU A 201 -6.58 -14.12 -3.67
N ASN A 202 -7.91 -13.91 -3.60
CA ASN A 202 -8.51 -12.60 -3.90
C ASN A 202 -8.11 -11.54 -2.86
N LEU A 203 -7.98 -11.93 -1.59
CA LEU A 203 -7.53 -11.02 -0.55
C LEU A 203 -6.06 -10.63 -0.75
N VAL A 204 -5.17 -11.60 -1.04
CA VAL A 204 -3.75 -11.32 -1.34
C VAL A 204 -3.63 -10.36 -2.52
N LYS A 205 -4.40 -10.60 -3.59
CA LYS A 205 -4.44 -9.69 -4.74
C LYS A 205 -4.90 -8.28 -4.34
N ALA A 206 -5.97 -8.17 -3.56
CA ALA A 206 -6.47 -6.89 -3.06
C ALA A 206 -5.43 -6.18 -2.17
N SER A 207 -4.72 -6.93 -1.31
CA SER A 207 -3.66 -6.40 -0.46
C SER A 207 -2.50 -5.84 -1.30
N GLN A 208 -2.06 -6.56 -2.33
CA GLN A 208 -1.02 -6.08 -3.26
C GLN A 208 -1.45 -4.85 -4.07
N GLN A 209 -2.76 -4.66 -4.26
CA GLN A 209 -3.34 -3.49 -4.92
C GLN A 209 -3.53 -2.27 -4.00
N SER A 210 -3.40 -2.42 -2.69
CA SER A 210 -3.80 -1.39 -1.71
C SER A 210 -2.65 -0.60 -1.11
N GLU A 211 -1.41 -1.01 -1.30
CA GLU A 211 -0.21 -0.44 -0.67
C GLU A 211 -0.20 -0.49 0.87
N VAL A 212 -1.11 -1.25 1.46
CA VAL A 212 -1.23 -1.42 2.91
C VAL A 212 -0.23 -2.47 3.39
N LEU A 213 0.49 -2.17 4.47
CA LEU A 213 1.33 -3.13 5.19
C LEU A 213 0.46 -3.96 6.14
N ILE A 214 0.60 -5.27 6.13
CA ILE A 214 -0.15 -6.17 7.02
C ILE A 214 0.80 -6.86 7.98
N TYR A 215 0.66 -6.55 9.27
CA TYR A 215 1.27 -7.28 10.37
C TYR A 215 0.24 -8.24 10.95
N ALA A 216 0.67 -9.42 11.38
CA ALA A 216 -0.24 -10.38 11.96
C ALA A 216 0.35 -11.04 13.22
N VAL A 217 -0.50 -11.19 14.24
CA VAL A 217 -0.20 -11.93 15.47
C VAL A 217 -1.14 -13.12 15.55
N GLY A 218 -0.59 -14.32 15.37
CA GLY A 218 -1.33 -15.57 15.41
C GLY A 218 -1.17 -16.27 16.77
N LEU A 219 -2.20 -16.23 17.61
CA LEU A 219 -2.24 -16.89 18.93
C LEU A 219 -2.67 -18.38 18.79
N LEU A 220 -2.03 -19.10 17.86
CA LEU A 220 -2.45 -20.39 17.37
C LEU A 220 -2.30 -21.50 18.42
N SER A 221 -3.32 -22.36 18.53
CA SER A 221 -3.31 -23.51 19.44
C SER A 221 -2.49 -24.66 18.87
N GLU A 222 -1.67 -25.31 19.72
CA GLU A 222 -0.97 -26.54 19.34
C GLU A 222 -1.91 -27.76 19.26
N GLU A 223 -3.07 -27.69 19.89
CA GLU A 223 -4.06 -28.77 19.91
C GLU A 223 -4.75 -28.95 18.54
N GLU A 224 -4.98 -27.83 17.82
CA GLU A 224 -5.62 -27.80 16.50
C GLU A 224 -4.59 -27.68 15.37
N ARG A 225 -3.63 -28.57 15.32
CA ARG A 225 -2.46 -28.47 14.41
C ARG A 225 -2.81 -28.19 12.95
N ARG A 226 -3.87 -28.78 12.40
CA ARG A 226 -4.24 -28.59 10.99
C ARG A 226 -4.77 -27.17 10.73
N GLU A 227 -5.61 -26.68 11.62
CA GLU A 227 -6.17 -25.32 11.56
C GLU A 227 -5.06 -24.30 11.81
N ALA A 228 -4.20 -24.50 12.79
CA ALA A 228 -3.05 -23.65 13.06
C ALA A 228 -2.10 -23.54 11.85
N VAL A 229 -1.82 -24.65 11.13
CA VAL A 229 -0.99 -24.63 9.93
C VAL A 229 -1.63 -23.83 8.80
N ARG A 230 -2.96 -23.96 8.63
CA ARG A 230 -3.69 -23.16 7.60
C ARG A 230 -3.71 -21.68 7.93
N ALA A 231 -4.04 -21.34 9.18
CA ALA A 231 -4.03 -19.96 9.67
C ALA A 231 -2.64 -19.35 9.52
N LYS A 232 -1.60 -20.05 9.97
CA LYS A 232 -0.21 -19.61 9.82
C LYS A 232 0.16 -19.27 8.38
N ARG A 233 -0.12 -20.19 7.44
CA ARG A 233 0.16 -19.97 6.02
C ARG A 233 -0.57 -18.75 5.45
N ALA A 234 -1.84 -18.56 5.79
CA ALA A 234 -2.64 -17.45 5.32
C ALA A 234 -2.09 -16.11 5.83
N LEU A 235 -1.72 -16.05 7.11
CA LEU A 235 -1.12 -14.85 7.72
C LEU A 235 0.25 -14.55 7.11
N GLU A 236 1.11 -15.57 6.95
CA GLU A 236 2.44 -15.42 6.33
C GLU A 236 2.33 -14.95 4.87
N GLU A 237 1.37 -15.47 4.10
CA GLU A 237 1.15 -15.09 2.71
C GLU A 237 0.74 -13.61 2.60
N LEU A 238 -0.18 -13.14 3.45
CA LEU A 238 -0.63 -11.75 3.49
C LEU A 238 0.50 -10.79 3.91
N ALA A 239 1.22 -11.12 4.98
CA ALA A 239 2.33 -10.30 5.45
C ALA A 239 3.45 -10.21 4.40
N ASN A 240 3.86 -11.34 3.82
CA ASN A 240 4.90 -11.39 2.78
C ASN A 240 4.47 -10.63 1.51
N ALA A 241 3.20 -10.68 1.13
CA ALA A 241 2.68 -9.96 -0.02
C ALA A 241 2.81 -8.45 0.12
N THR A 242 2.70 -7.93 1.36
CA THR A 242 2.62 -6.51 1.68
C THR A 242 3.90 -5.91 2.28
N GLY A 243 4.83 -6.76 2.73
CA GLY A 243 6.08 -6.31 3.36
C GLY A 243 5.99 -6.15 4.89
N GLY A 244 4.91 -6.62 5.49
CA GLY A 244 4.76 -6.71 6.94
C GLY A 244 5.43 -7.95 7.54
N GLU A 245 5.04 -8.32 8.74
CA GLU A 245 5.62 -9.45 9.49
C GLU A 245 4.54 -10.24 10.24
N THR A 246 4.85 -11.52 10.52
CA THR A 246 3.99 -12.40 11.31
C THR A 246 4.68 -12.84 12.58
N PHE A 247 3.93 -12.84 13.67
CA PHE A 247 4.37 -13.27 14.99
C PHE A 247 3.48 -14.42 15.48
N PHE A 248 4.11 -15.46 15.99
CA PHE A 248 3.41 -16.65 16.53
C PHE A 248 3.90 -16.90 17.95
N PRO A 249 3.44 -16.10 18.94
CA PRO A 249 3.83 -16.27 20.33
C PRO A 249 3.38 -17.63 20.87
N LYS A 250 4.22 -18.25 21.69
CA LYS A 250 3.86 -19.47 22.43
C LYS A 250 3.12 -19.17 23.73
N ASP A 251 3.34 -17.96 24.26
CA ASP A 251 2.73 -17.49 25.50
C ASP A 251 2.05 -16.15 25.27
N LEU A 252 0.86 -15.95 25.84
CA LEU A 252 0.18 -14.67 25.85
C LEU A 252 1.00 -13.55 26.52
N GLY A 253 1.95 -13.90 27.40
CA GLY A 253 2.89 -12.94 27.99
C GLY A 253 3.77 -12.23 26.98
N ASP A 254 4.02 -12.85 25.82
CA ASP A 254 4.85 -12.24 24.74
C ASP A 254 4.12 -11.16 23.94
N VAL A 255 2.80 -11.05 24.05
CA VAL A 255 1.99 -10.18 23.16
C VAL A 255 2.35 -8.70 23.35
N ASP A 256 2.65 -8.26 24.57
CA ASP A 256 3.08 -6.86 24.84
C ASP A 256 4.42 -6.55 24.17
N ARG A 257 5.36 -7.48 24.23
CA ARG A 257 6.67 -7.35 23.58
C ARG A 257 6.50 -7.31 22.06
N ILE A 258 5.66 -8.18 21.51
CA ILE A 258 5.36 -8.20 20.07
C ILE A 258 4.72 -6.88 19.64
N ALA A 259 3.78 -6.33 20.40
CA ALA A 259 3.19 -5.04 20.11
C ALA A 259 4.23 -3.92 20.04
N ALA A 260 5.19 -3.91 20.96
CA ALA A 260 6.30 -2.97 20.95
C ALA A 260 7.26 -3.21 19.76
N ASP A 261 7.51 -4.46 19.38
CA ASP A 261 8.33 -4.82 18.21
C ASP A 261 7.66 -4.37 16.90
N VAL A 262 6.34 -4.57 16.75
CA VAL A 262 5.55 -4.08 15.62
C VAL A 262 5.61 -2.54 15.54
N ALA A 263 5.41 -1.84 16.68
CA ALA A 263 5.50 -0.38 16.69
C ALA A 263 6.88 0.11 16.24
N ARG A 264 7.95 -0.54 16.71
CA ARG A 264 9.32 -0.21 16.34
C ARG A 264 9.60 -0.50 14.87
N ASP A 265 9.13 -1.62 14.34
CA ASP A 265 9.31 -1.97 12.93
C ASP A 265 8.61 -0.96 12.01
N ILE A 266 7.34 -0.64 12.27
CA ILE A 266 6.57 0.36 11.50
C ILE A 266 7.33 1.69 11.40
N ARG A 267 8.03 2.12 12.48
CA ARG A 267 8.75 3.41 12.56
C ARG A 267 10.13 3.38 11.94
N SER A 268 10.72 2.19 11.85
CA SER A 268 12.13 2.03 11.46
C SER A 268 12.32 1.68 9.99
N GLN A 269 11.25 1.68 9.20
CA GLN A 269 11.31 1.34 7.79
C GLN A 269 11.94 2.44 6.94
N TYR A 270 12.67 2.03 5.92
CA TYR A 270 13.05 2.91 4.82
C TYR A 270 11.86 3.06 3.86
N THR A 271 11.54 4.27 3.47
CA THR A 271 10.60 4.55 2.38
C THR A 271 11.41 4.79 1.11
N ILE A 272 11.27 3.86 0.18
CA ILE A 272 11.96 3.89 -1.11
C ILE A 272 10.89 4.04 -2.20
N GLU A 273 11.04 5.07 -3.05
CA GLU A 273 10.10 5.29 -4.14
C GLU A 273 10.86 5.29 -5.47
N TYR A 274 10.30 4.65 -6.47
CA TYR A 274 10.84 4.64 -7.81
C TYR A 274 9.75 4.87 -8.87
N SER A 275 10.14 5.40 -10.02
CA SER A 275 9.27 5.48 -11.19
C SER A 275 9.52 4.26 -12.06
N PRO A 276 8.51 3.41 -12.32
CA PRO A 276 8.67 2.22 -13.14
C PRO A 276 9.21 2.55 -14.54
N ALA A 277 10.24 1.83 -14.97
CA ALA A 277 10.74 1.92 -16.35
C ALA A 277 9.68 1.40 -17.34
N ASN A 278 8.88 0.41 -16.93
CA ASN A 278 7.72 -0.04 -17.68
C ASN A 278 6.47 0.71 -17.22
N THR A 279 6.04 1.70 -18.00
CA THR A 279 4.88 2.56 -17.70
C THR A 279 3.53 1.97 -18.11
N ALA A 280 3.49 0.78 -18.72
CA ALA A 280 2.24 0.16 -19.18
C ALA A 280 1.31 -0.16 -18.00
N MET A 281 0.06 0.27 -18.10
CA MET A 281 -1.00 0.00 -17.12
C MET A 281 -1.90 -1.14 -17.62
N ASP A 282 -1.27 -2.30 -17.81
CA ASP A 282 -1.86 -3.48 -18.46
C ASP A 282 -2.52 -4.47 -17.49
N GLY A 283 -2.57 -4.11 -16.20
CA GLY A 283 -3.11 -4.97 -15.15
C GLY A 283 -2.22 -6.15 -14.77
N SER A 284 -1.01 -6.27 -15.37
CA SER A 284 -0.09 -7.35 -15.04
C SER A 284 0.53 -7.16 -13.65
N TYR A 285 0.91 -8.29 -13.04
CA TYR A 285 1.67 -8.28 -11.79
C TYR A 285 3.11 -7.88 -12.06
N ARG A 286 3.62 -6.96 -11.27
CA ARG A 286 5.01 -6.47 -11.28
C ARG A 286 5.69 -6.93 -9.99
N GLN A 287 6.61 -7.87 -10.13
CA GLN A 287 7.39 -8.36 -8.98
C GLN A 287 8.40 -7.31 -8.54
N ILE A 288 8.47 -7.03 -7.24
CA ILE A 288 9.45 -6.13 -6.64
C ILE A 288 10.47 -6.94 -5.85
N ARG A 289 11.72 -6.52 -5.93
CA ARG A 289 12.80 -7.00 -5.05
C ARG A 289 13.69 -5.82 -4.68
N VAL A 290 13.87 -5.63 -3.38
CA VAL A 290 14.88 -4.70 -2.85
C VAL A 290 16.05 -5.53 -2.35
N ALA A 291 17.26 -5.14 -2.76
CA ALA A 291 18.50 -5.74 -2.32
C ALA A 291 19.33 -4.72 -1.55
N VAL A 292 20.01 -5.19 -0.50
CA VAL A 292 20.90 -4.38 0.32
C VAL A 292 22.31 -4.96 0.27
N ASN A 293 23.27 -4.10 -0.04
CA ASN A 293 24.70 -4.41 0.01
C ASN A 293 25.31 -3.75 1.26
N ALA A 294 25.36 -4.50 2.34
CA ALA A 294 25.92 -4.04 3.63
C ALA A 294 26.64 -5.18 4.34
N ALA A 295 27.49 -4.81 5.30
CA ALA A 295 28.21 -5.75 6.15
C ALA A 295 27.21 -6.68 6.88
N GLY A 296 27.60 -7.94 7.08
CA GLY A 296 26.76 -8.92 7.76
C GLY A 296 25.68 -9.57 6.89
N HIS A 297 25.47 -9.11 5.66
CA HIS A 297 24.43 -9.59 4.74
C HIS A 297 23.04 -9.61 5.41
N PRO A 298 22.48 -8.44 5.74
CA PRO A 298 21.17 -8.34 6.39
C PRO A 298 20.07 -8.84 5.45
N SER A 299 19.00 -9.32 6.04
CA SER A 299 17.77 -9.67 5.30
C SER A 299 16.90 -8.44 5.07
N VAL A 300 16.14 -8.46 3.98
CA VAL A 300 15.30 -7.34 3.54
C VAL A 300 13.87 -7.82 3.41
N ARG A 301 12.94 -7.08 3.99
CA ARG A 301 11.52 -7.31 3.89
C ARG A 301 10.85 -6.08 3.27
N THR A 302 10.07 -6.29 2.22
CA THR A 302 9.29 -5.28 1.51
C THR A 302 8.14 -5.96 0.77
N ARG A 303 7.20 -5.22 0.22
CA ARG A 303 6.13 -5.78 -0.60
C ARG A 303 6.69 -6.63 -1.75
N SER A 304 6.03 -7.75 -2.05
CA SER A 304 6.47 -8.69 -3.09
C SER A 304 6.23 -8.18 -4.52
N GLY A 305 5.33 -7.19 -4.68
CA GLY A 305 4.98 -6.62 -5.96
C GLY A 305 3.65 -5.87 -5.93
N TYR A 306 3.17 -5.50 -7.11
CA TYR A 306 1.90 -4.80 -7.31
C TYR A 306 1.28 -5.14 -8.67
N TYR A 307 0.02 -4.78 -8.84
CA TYR A 307 -0.64 -4.87 -10.14
C TYR A 307 -0.60 -3.52 -10.85
N ALA A 308 -0.17 -3.48 -12.11
CA ALA A 308 -0.09 -2.26 -12.92
C ALA A 308 -1.47 -1.82 -13.41
N THR A 309 -2.31 -1.32 -12.49
CA THR A 309 -3.67 -0.82 -12.79
C THR A 309 -3.73 0.70 -12.68
N PRO A 310 -4.63 1.39 -13.41
CA PRO A 310 -4.77 2.84 -13.37
C PRO A 310 -5.04 3.42 -11.97
N ASP A 311 -5.70 2.64 -11.10
CA ASP A 311 -6.14 3.11 -9.77
C ASP A 311 -5.04 3.08 -8.69
N GLN A 312 -3.84 2.63 -9.04
CA GLN A 312 -2.72 2.50 -8.10
C GLN A 312 -1.73 3.66 -8.23
N GLY A 313 -2.19 4.87 -8.17
CA GLY A 313 -1.35 6.06 -8.03
C GLY A 313 -1.55 6.68 -6.65
N ALA A 314 -0.48 6.92 -5.89
CA ALA A 314 -0.54 7.88 -4.80
C ALA A 314 -0.96 9.25 -5.37
N PRO A 315 -1.81 10.06 -4.69
CA PRO A 315 -2.06 11.41 -5.12
C PRO A 315 -0.71 12.16 -5.18
N PRO A 316 -0.49 13.02 -6.19
CA PRO A 316 0.76 13.75 -6.32
C PRO A 316 1.04 14.55 -5.04
N PRO A 317 2.29 14.56 -4.54
CA PRO A 317 2.64 15.34 -3.37
C PRO A 317 2.37 16.82 -3.67
N GLY A 318 1.42 17.42 -2.95
CA GLY A 318 1.04 18.83 -3.08
C GLY A 318 -0.36 19.09 -3.62
N SER A 319 -1.23 18.11 -3.83
CA SER A 319 -2.64 18.35 -4.15
C SER A 319 -3.48 18.75 -2.92
N ASN A 320 -2.95 19.56 -2.04
CA ASN A 320 -3.78 20.34 -1.13
C ASN A 320 -4.53 21.35 -1.98
N SER A 321 -5.69 20.94 -2.49
CA SER A 321 -6.66 21.86 -3.06
C SER A 321 -7.01 22.88 -1.99
N LEU A 322 -6.54 24.11 -2.19
CA LEU A 322 -7.10 25.28 -1.56
C LEU A 322 -8.63 25.21 -1.71
N LYS A 323 -9.32 24.75 -0.69
CA LYS A 323 -10.75 25.00 -0.57
C LYS A 323 -10.86 26.49 -0.31
N SER A 324 -11.11 27.25 -1.39
CA SER A 324 -11.62 28.60 -1.33
C SER A 324 -12.90 28.60 -0.49
N LYS A 325 -13.00 29.61 0.34
CA LYS A 325 -14.05 30.02 1.26
C LYS A 325 -15.49 29.81 0.78
#